data_0b4c63dc9b9de5c98b222cf396897f09
#
_entry.id   0b4c63dc9b9de5c98b222cf396897f09
#
_cell.length_a   1.000
_cell.length_b   1.000
_cell.length_c   1.000
_cell.angle_alpha   90.00
_cell.angle_beta   90.00
_cell.angle_gamma   90.00
#
_symmetry.space_group_name_H-M   'P 1'
#
loop_
_entity.id
_entity.type
_entity.pdbx_description
1 polymer ?
#
loop_
_entity_poly.entity_id
_entity_poly.type
_entity_poly.pdbx_seq_one_letter_code
_entity_poly.pdbx_strand_id
1 'polypeptide(L)'
;LYERYRVFYNLSNMMLIVCGDVTVDEVNEVCDKVLKKQTPVDIIRDYPVEKADVYKPYAEKAMQVSKPLFGIGIKDIDIPSDGYERMKKYAEAEILNDVLFGKSGEFYNKLYEEGLLSSQFDVSWEINHSYSFNALFGESRDPKAVYDRFVSCGEGAKRNGISAEDFDRSKRALYASMVKCFDSTEDIANYFLNYKIDDGDLLDYVDVIKNVTIGDVTKLLNDAFRPEYYSMSVVNPLEVNK
;
A
#
# COMPACT_ATOMS: atom_id res chain seq x y z
N LEU A 1 25.20 -12.37 -9.06
CA LEU A 1 24.65 -12.64 -7.74
C LEU A 1 25.59 -12.17 -6.63
N TYR A 2 26.85 -12.67 -6.55
CA TYR A 2 27.83 -12.32 -5.49
C TYR A 2 28.20 -10.84 -5.44
N GLU A 3 28.26 -10.16 -6.59
CA GLU A 3 28.52 -8.73 -6.66
C GLU A 3 27.38 -7.93 -6.01
N ARG A 4 26.12 -8.25 -6.36
CA ARG A 4 24.93 -7.64 -5.75
C ARG A 4 24.88 -7.92 -4.24
N TYR A 5 25.20 -9.16 -3.83
CA TYR A 5 25.26 -9.49 -2.42
C TYR A 5 26.28 -8.60 -1.66
N ARG A 6 27.49 -8.44 -2.18
CA ARG A 6 28.52 -7.60 -1.54
C ARG A 6 28.12 -6.14 -1.40
N VAL A 7 27.38 -5.61 -2.37
CA VAL A 7 26.93 -4.21 -2.34
C VAL A 7 25.76 -4.05 -1.38
N PHE A 8 24.71 -4.85 -1.54
CA PHE A 8 23.47 -4.63 -0.79
C PHE A 8 23.49 -5.18 0.64
N TYR A 9 24.27 -6.22 0.91
CA TYR A 9 24.44 -6.82 2.25
C TYR A 9 25.63 -6.25 3.01
N ASN A 10 25.93 -4.98 2.79
CA ASN A 10 26.92 -4.25 3.59
C ASN A 10 26.24 -3.68 4.84
N LEU A 11 26.92 -3.69 6.00
CA LEU A 11 26.37 -3.15 7.25
C LEU A 11 25.98 -1.68 7.14
N SER A 12 26.63 -0.90 6.26
CA SER A 12 26.23 0.49 5.99
C SER A 12 24.85 0.63 5.31
N ASN A 13 24.30 -0.45 4.76
CA ASN A 13 22.96 -0.51 4.14
C ASN A 13 21.96 -1.34 4.94
N MET A 14 22.28 -1.67 6.18
CA MET A 14 21.43 -2.52 7.01
C MET A 14 20.91 -1.74 8.22
N MET A 15 19.68 -2.04 8.60
CA MET A 15 19.07 -1.54 9.82
C MET A 15 18.73 -2.73 10.71
N LEU A 16 19.03 -2.61 12.00
CA LEU A 16 18.68 -3.61 13.01
C LEU A 16 17.68 -2.98 13.97
N ILE A 17 16.52 -3.57 14.07
CA ILE A 17 15.52 -3.23 15.08
C ILE A 17 15.38 -4.42 16.02
N VAL A 18 15.41 -4.15 17.30
CA VAL A 18 15.23 -5.15 18.35
C VAL A 18 14.15 -4.67 19.30
N CYS A 19 13.15 -5.51 19.55
CA CYS A 19 12.08 -5.23 20.48
C CYS A 19 11.92 -6.43 21.44
N GLY A 20 11.95 -6.17 22.75
CA GLY A 20 11.83 -7.20 23.78
C GLY A 20 12.48 -6.78 25.10
N ASP A 21 12.61 -7.72 26.02
CA ASP A 21 13.25 -7.51 27.32
C ASP A 21 14.79 -7.60 27.18
N VAL A 22 15.37 -6.59 26.55
CA VAL A 22 16.80 -6.46 26.29
C VAL A 22 17.25 -5.02 26.46
N THR A 23 18.49 -4.81 26.83
CA THR A 23 19.11 -3.50 26.90
C THR A 23 19.91 -3.18 25.63
N VAL A 24 20.12 -1.91 25.36
CA VAL A 24 20.98 -1.45 24.25
C VAL A 24 22.39 -2.00 24.38
N ASP A 25 22.92 -2.06 25.61
CA ASP A 25 24.28 -2.54 25.86
C ASP A 25 24.40 -4.04 25.54
N GLU A 26 23.43 -4.87 25.92
CA GLU A 26 23.40 -6.30 25.57
C GLU A 26 23.38 -6.50 24.05
N VAL A 27 22.55 -5.73 23.33
CA VAL A 27 22.49 -5.81 21.87
C VAL A 27 23.83 -5.40 21.25
N ASN A 28 24.43 -4.31 21.70
CA ASN A 28 25.72 -3.83 21.22
C ASN A 28 26.84 -4.85 21.50
N GLU A 29 26.87 -5.46 22.69
CA GLU A 29 27.86 -6.49 23.03
C GLU A 29 27.78 -7.69 22.08
N VAL A 30 26.55 -8.13 21.72
CA VAL A 30 26.38 -9.20 20.75
C VAL A 30 26.77 -8.76 19.34
N CYS A 31 26.38 -7.57 18.92
CA CYS A 31 26.80 -7.01 17.63
C CYS A 31 28.29 -6.92 17.48
N ASP A 32 29.00 -6.43 18.50
CA ASP A 32 30.47 -6.31 18.49
C ASP A 32 31.17 -7.67 18.40
N LYS A 33 30.55 -8.73 18.94
CA LYS A 33 31.10 -10.10 18.89
C LYS A 33 30.86 -10.78 17.53
N VAL A 34 29.70 -10.56 16.90
CA VAL A 34 29.29 -11.34 15.71
C VAL A 34 29.42 -10.58 14.39
N LEU A 35 29.27 -9.26 14.40
CA LEU A 35 29.34 -8.45 13.18
C LEU A 35 30.81 -8.14 12.85
N LYS A 36 31.21 -8.54 11.66
CA LYS A 36 32.54 -8.21 11.15
C LYS A 36 32.58 -6.78 10.63
N LYS A 37 33.58 -5.99 11.02
CA LYS A 37 33.78 -4.67 10.43
C LYS A 37 33.90 -4.76 8.92
N GLN A 38 33.11 -3.94 8.22
CA GLN A 38 33.10 -3.81 6.77
C GLN A 38 33.42 -2.36 6.38
N THR A 39 34.06 -2.19 5.25
CA THR A 39 34.18 -0.85 4.67
C THR A 39 32.83 -0.41 4.17
N PRO A 40 32.32 0.77 4.58
CA PRO A 40 31.06 1.29 4.07
C PRO A 40 31.08 1.39 2.54
N VAL A 41 29.95 1.08 1.93
CA VAL A 41 29.75 1.18 0.48
C VAL A 41 28.68 2.22 0.22
N ASP A 42 28.97 3.17 -0.65
CA ASP A 42 27.98 4.11 -1.16
C ASP A 42 27.08 3.41 -2.17
N ILE A 43 25.80 3.32 -1.85
CA ILE A 43 24.80 2.71 -2.71
C ILE A 43 24.14 3.80 -3.53
N ILE A 44 24.44 3.78 -4.82
CA ILE A 44 23.77 4.66 -5.78
C ILE A 44 22.46 3.99 -6.16
N ARG A 45 21.35 4.67 -5.83
CA ARG A 45 20.00 4.29 -6.25
C ARG A 45 19.59 5.21 -7.40
N ASP A 46 19.60 4.65 -8.61
CA ASP A 46 19.12 5.35 -9.80
C ASP A 46 17.68 4.92 -10.07
N TYR A 47 16.75 5.78 -9.70
CA TYR A 47 15.34 5.55 -9.94
C TYR A 47 14.93 6.21 -11.26
N PRO A 48 14.25 5.47 -12.16
CA PRO A 48 13.75 6.08 -13.39
C PRO A 48 12.72 7.16 -13.03
N VAL A 49 12.75 8.24 -13.78
CA VAL A 49 11.72 9.28 -13.69
C VAL A 49 10.44 8.73 -14.30
N GLU A 50 9.45 8.50 -13.46
CA GLU A 50 8.14 8.04 -13.90
C GLU A 50 7.38 9.14 -14.62
N LYS A 51 6.81 8.79 -15.78
CA LYS A 51 5.90 9.71 -16.50
C LYS A 51 4.57 9.79 -15.76
N ALA A 52 3.89 10.93 -15.86
CA ALA A 52 2.55 11.08 -15.28
C ALA A 52 1.54 10.13 -15.95
N ASP A 53 1.67 9.92 -17.24
CA ASP A 53 0.74 9.08 -18.01
C ASP A 53 0.89 7.59 -17.67
N VAL A 54 -0.22 6.86 -17.75
CA VAL A 54 -0.25 5.40 -17.67
C VAL A 54 0.32 4.81 -18.96
N TYR A 55 1.29 3.90 -18.86
CA TYR A 55 1.91 3.29 -20.05
C TYR A 55 0.92 2.46 -20.86
N LYS A 56 0.05 1.68 -20.17
CA LYS A 56 -1.02 0.90 -20.80
C LYS A 56 -2.27 0.98 -19.92
N PRO A 57 -3.38 1.52 -20.43
CA PRO A 57 -4.63 1.57 -19.68
C PRO A 57 -5.28 0.17 -19.54
N TYR A 58 -4.94 -0.75 -20.45
CA TYR A 58 -5.41 -2.14 -20.40
C TYR A 58 -4.35 -3.12 -20.87
N ALA A 59 -4.25 -4.25 -20.17
CA ALA A 59 -3.46 -5.40 -20.58
C ALA A 59 -4.17 -6.70 -20.20
N GLU A 60 -4.09 -7.72 -21.08
CA GLU A 60 -4.60 -9.05 -20.73
C GLU A 60 -3.64 -10.14 -21.20
N LYS A 61 -3.70 -11.29 -20.52
CA LYS A 61 -2.92 -12.47 -20.86
C LYS A 61 -3.67 -13.73 -20.43
N ALA A 62 -3.60 -14.78 -21.24
CA ALA A 62 -4.07 -16.11 -20.85
C ALA A 62 -2.96 -16.86 -20.10
N MET A 63 -3.30 -17.45 -18.94
CA MET A 63 -2.39 -18.23 -18.11
C MET A 63 -3.12 -19.41 -17.46
N GLN A 64 -2.39 -20.30 -16.82
CA GLN A 64 -2.97 -21.45 -16.11
C GLN A 64 -3.57 -20.98 -14.78
N VAL A 65 -4.77 -20.45 -14.84
CA VAL A 65 -5.59 -20.04 -13.70
C VAL A 65 -6.98 -20.67 -13.80
N SER A 66 -7.66 -20.83 -12.68
CA SER A 66 -9.01 -21.45 -12.64
C SER A 66 -10.13 -20.49 -13.00
N LYS A 67 -9.94 -19.21 -12.70
CA LYS A 67 -10.88 -18.12 -12.95
C LYS A 67 -10.13 -16.89 -13.43
N PRO A 68 -10.78 -15.95 -14.11
CA PRO A 68 -10.15 -14.69 -14.46
C PRO A 68 -9.72 -13.93 -13.19
N LEU A 69 -8.48 -13.45 -13.18
CA LEU A 69 -7.93 -12.56 -12.17
C LEU A 69 -7.90 -11.15 -12.74
N PHE A 70 -8.14 -10.16 -11.89
CA PHE A 70 -8.01 -8.75 -12.27
C PHE A 70 -7.08 -8.01 -11.34
N GLY A 71 -6.44 -6.98 -11.89
CA GLY A 71 -5.76 -5.93 -11.17
C GLY A 71 -6.23 -4.60 -11.72
N ILE A 72 -6.76 -3.73 -10.88
CA ILE A 72 -7.12 -2.35 -11.22
C ILE A 72 -6.15 -1.45 -10.49
N GLY A 73 -5.43 -0.60 -11.22
CA GLY A 73 -4.44 0.32 -10.67
C GLY A 73 -4.84 1.78 -10.88
N ILE A 74 -4.51 2.61 -9.91
CA ILE A 74 -4.51 4.06 -10.03
C ILE A 74 -3.06 4.51 -9.86
N LYS A 75 -2.47 5.10 -10.89
CA LYS A 75 -1.16 5.73 -10.76
C LYS A 75 -1.28 7.01 -9.95
N ASP A 76 -0.51 7.12 -8.89
CA ASP A 76 -0.44 8.33 -8.09
C ASP A 76 0.87 9.06 -8.41
N ILE A 77 0.78 10.31 -8.83
CA ILE A 77 1.91 11.11 -9.28
C ILE A 77 2.38 12.12 -8.23
N ASP A 78 1.64 12.27 -7.15
CA ASP A 78 1.98 13.18 -6.06
C ASP A 78 2.71 12.40 -4.95
N ILE A 79 4.03 12.34 -5.04
CA ILE A 79 4.88 11.59 -4.11
C ILE A 79 5.58 12.59 -3.17
N PRO A 80 5.23 12.62 -1.87
CA PRO A 80 5.90 13.51 -0.93
C PRO A 80 7.37 13.11 -0.75
N SER A 81 8.28 14.09 -0.76
CA SER A 81 9.71 13.87 -0.52
C SER A 81 10.05 13.67 0.94
N ASP A 82 9.22 14.19 1.84
CA ASP A 82 9.40 14.10 3.29
C ASP A 82 8.73 12.85 3.88
N GLY A 83 9.42 12.16 4.81
CA GLY A 83 8.91 10.91 5.40
C GLY A 83 7.64 11.09 6.23
N TYR A 84 7.49 12.21 6.94
CA TYR A 84 6.28 12.50 7.71
C TYR A 84 5.08 12.74 6.78
N GLU A 85 5.27 13.48 5.68
CA GLU A 85 4.22 13.71 4.69
C GLU A 85 3.85 12.41 3.94
N ARG A 86 4.82 11.50 3.72
CA ARG A 86 4.51 10.16 3.19
C ARG A 86 3.65 9.35 4.16
N MET A 87 4.00 9.33 5.45
CA MET A 87 3.18 8.66 6.48
C MET A 87 1.76 9.25 6.54
N LYS A 88 1.63 10.57 6.44
CA LYS A 88 0.32 11.25 6.40
C LYS A 88 -0.48 10.79 5.19
N LYS A 89 0.11 10.83 4.02
CA LYS A 89 -0.53 10.36 2.79
C LYS A 89 -0.91 8.88 2.86
N TYR A 90 -0.08 8.05 3.49
CA TYR A 90 -0.40 6.65 3.71
C TYR A 90 -1.65 6.48 4.59
N ALA A 91 -1.75 7.21 5.68
CA ALA A 91 -2.95 7.18 6.53
C ALA A 91 -4.21 7.67 5.79
N GLU A 92 -4.09 8.73 4.98
CA GLU A 92 -5.17 9.23 4.12
C GLU A 92 -5.61 8.16 3.12
N ALA A 93 -4.65 7.46 2.50
CA ALA A 93 -4.87 6.41 1.51
C ALA A 93 -5.55 5.17 2.11
N GLU A 94 -5.12 4.73 3.29
CA GLU A 94 -5.74 3.62 4.01
C GLU A 94 -7.19 3.93 4.39
N ILE A 95 -7.45 5.13 4.91
CA ILE A 95 -8.82 5.58 5.22
C ILE A 95 -9.66 5.64 3.95
N LEU A 96 -9.14 6.21 2.86
CA LEU A 96 -9.86 6.31 1.59
C LEU A 96 -10.19 4.93 1.01
N ASN A 97 -9.24 4.01 1.03
CA ASN A 97 -9.44 2.65 0.56
C ASN A 97 -10.52 1.91 1.37
N ASP A 98 -10.51 2.03 2.71
CA ASP A 98 -11.55 1.40 3.55
C ASP A 98 -12.93 2.03 3.32
N VAL A 99 -13.00 3.35 3.16
CA VAL A 99 -14.26 4.05 2.86
C VAL A 99 -14.85 3.61 1.51
N LEU A 100 -14.04 3.50 0.47
CA LEU A 100 -14.52 3.21 -0.89
C LEU A 100 -14.68 1.72 -1.15
N PHE A 101 -13.73 0.90 -0.71
CA PHE A 101 -13.56 -0.49 -1.12
C PHE A 101 -13.51 -1.49 0.04
N GLY A 102 -13.58 -1.00 1.28
CA GLY A 102 -13.53 -1.84 2.48
C GLY A 102 -14.65 -2.88 2.49
N LYS A 103 -14.37 -4.04 3.10
CA LYS A 103 -15.31 -5.19 3.14
C LYS A 103 -16.61 -4.89 3.87
N SER A 104 -16.68 -3.85 4.69
CA SER A 104 -17.90 -3.35 5.32
C SER A 104 -18.68 -2.35 4.45
N GLY A 105 -18.10 -1.89 3.34
CA GLY A 105 -18.65 -0.87 2.46
C GLY A 105 -19.61 -1.41 1.40
N GLU A 106 -20.32 -0.49 0.78
CA GLU A 106 -21.35 -0.80 -0.24
C GLU A 106 -20.73 -1.44 -1.50
N PHE A 107 -19.55 -0.95 -1.94
CA PHE A 107 -18.87 -1.48 -3.13
C PHE A 107 -18.60 -2.98 -3.00
N TYR A 108 -17.92 -3.41 -1.93
CA TYR A 108 -17.59 -4.82 -1.74
C TYR A 108 -18.86 -5.66 -1.58
N ASN A 109 -19.79 -5.26 -0.71
CA ASN A 109 -20.97 -6.07 -0.40
C ASN A 109 -21.86 -6.31 -1.62
N LYS A 110 -22.15 -5.27 -2.42
CA LYS A 110 -22.92 -5.42 -3.65
C LYS A 110 -22.25 -6.36 -4.66
N LEU A 111 -20.96 -6.18 -4.90
CA LEU A 111 -20.24 -7.02 -5.85
C LEU A 111 -20.08 -8.47 -5.36
N TYR A 112 -19.97 -8.66 -4.04
CA TYR A 112 -19.94 -9.98 -3.43
C TYR A 112 -21.30 -10.69 -3.56
N GLU A 113 -22.41 -10.00 -3.28
CA GLU A 113 -23.79 -10.52 -3.45
C GLU A 113 -24.10 -10.85 -4.91
N GLU A 114 -23.62 -10.03 -5.84
CA GLU A 114 -23.73 -10.28 -7.29
C GLU A 114 -22.79 -11.41 -7.78
N GLY A 115 -21.91 -11.95 -6.92
CA GLY A 115 -20.92 -12.98 -7.27
C GLY A 115 -19.83 -12.49 -8.23
N LEU A 116 -19.59 -11.18 -8.25
CA LEU A 116 -18.52 -10.54 -9.01
C LEU A 116 -17.21 -10.45 -8.24
N LEU A 117 -17.24 -10.46 -6.90
CA LEU A 117 -16.06 -10.54 -6.03
C LEU A 117 -16.11 -11.77 -5.14
N SER A 118 -14.94 -12.22 -4.72
CA SER A 118 -14.75 -13.26 -3.71
C SER A 118 -14.14 -12.69 -2.43
N SER A 119 -13.97 -13.54 -1.41
CA SER A 119 -13.25 -13.16 -0.17
C SER A 119 -11.76 -12.83 -0.38
N GLN A 120 -11.22 -13.17 -1.56
CA GLN A 120 -9.82 -12.91 -1.94
C GLN A 120 -9.62 -11.51 -2.56
N PHE A 121 -10.67 -10.68 -2.54
CA PHE A 121 -10.53 -9.28 -2.94
C PHE A 121 -9.66 -8.53 -1.93
N ASP A 122 -8.70 -7.79 -2.45
CA ASP A 122 -7.77 -6.98 -1.68
C ASP A 122 -7.54 -5.62 -2.34
N VAL A 123 -7.21 -4.63 -1.51
CA VAL A 123 -6.88 -3.27 -1.93
C VAL A 123 -5.72 -2.76 -1.11
N SER A 124 -4.73 -2.17 -1.78
CA SER A 124 -3.57 -1.58 -1.12
C SER A 124 -3.14 -0.31 -1.85
N TRP A 125 -2.59 0.62 -1.09
CA TRP A 125 -1.93 1.81 -1.64
C TRP A 125 -0.45 1.76 -1.29
N GLU A 126 0.37 1.64 -2.31
CA GLU A 126 1.82 1.63 -2.17
C GLU A 126 2.36 3.04 -2.37
N ILE A 127 3.12 3.53 -1.40
CA ILE A 127 3.78 4.83 -1.45
C ILE A 127 5.26 4.61 -1.16
N ASN A 128 6.11 4.99 -2.08
CA ASN A 128 7.56 4.85 -1.96
C ASN A 128 8.24 6.15 -2.38
N HIS A 129 9.56 6.25 -2.26
CA HIS A 129 10.35 7.44 -2.63
C HIS A 129 10.22 7.84 -4.11
N SER A 130 9.95 6.91 -5.02
CA SER A 130 9.99 7.14 -6.46
C SER A 130 8.72 6.76 -7.20
N TYR A 131 7.78 6.09 -6.54
CA TYR A 131 6.50 5.70 -7.13
C TYR A 131 5.40 5.63 -6.07
N SER A 132 4.17 5.86 -6.52
CA SER A 132 2.98 5.62 -5.72
C SER A 132 1.86 5.12 -6.63
N PHE A 133 1.09 4.16 -6.13
CA PHE A 133 -0.09 3.64 -6.81
C PHE A 133 -1.07 2.99 -5.85
N ASN A 134 -2.35 3.09 -6.16
CA ASN A 134 -3.38 2.26 -5.53
C ASN A 134 -3.66 1.05 -6.42
N ALA A 135 -3.87 -0.12 -5.82
CA ALA A 135 -4.14 -1.33 -6.55
C ALA A 135 -5.23 -2.17 -5.88
N LEU A 136 -6.21 -2.59 -6.69
CA LEU A 136 -7.27 -3.50 -6.30
C LEU A 136 -7.05 -4.83 -7.03
N PHE A 137 -7.06 -5.92 -6.31
CA PHE A 137 -6.85 -7.27 -6.87
C PHE A 137 -7.96 -8.22 -6.48
N GLY A 138 -8.24 -9.16 -7.35
CA GLY A 138 -9.20 -10.21 -7.03
C GLY A 138 -9.47 -11.16 -8.18
N GLU A 139 -10.36 -12.11 -7.88
CA GLU A 139 -10.96 -13.00 -8.87
C GLU A 139 -12.35 -12.48 -9.23
N SER A 140 -12.70 -12.53 -10.51
CA SER A 140 -14.06 -12.22 -10.97
C SER A 140 -14.41 -13.04 -12.21
N ARG A 141 -15.67 -13.45 -12.30
CA ARG A 141 -16.19 -14.00 -13.56
C ARG A 141 -16.35 -12.95 -14.66
N ASP A 142 -16.40 -11.68 -14.27
CA ASP A 142 -16.51 -10.52 -15.17
C ASP A 142 -15.65 -9.36 -14.64
N PRO A 143 -14.33 -9.40 -14.91
CA PRO A 143 -13.41 -8.32 -14.51
C PRO A 143 -13.81 -6.95 -15.01
N LYS A 144 -14.43 -6.86 -16.20
CA LYS A 144 -14.88 -5.60 -16.76
C LYS A 144 -16.01 -4.97 -15.94
N ALA A 145 -16.97 -5.76 -15.52
CA ALA A 145 -18.05 -5.27 -14.66
C ALA A 145 -17.50 -4.74 -13.33
N VAL A 146 -16.47 -5.38 -12.74
CA VAL A 146 -15.80 -4.86 -11.54
C VAL A 146 -15.15 -3.51 -11.82
N TYR A 147 -14.46 -3.37 -12.95
CA TYR A 147 -13.83 -2.11 -13.34
C TYR A 147 -14.87 -0.99 -13.54
N ASP A 148 -15.98 -1.26 -14.21
CA ASP A 148 -17.04 -0.28 -14.43
C ASP A 148 -17.66 0.19 -13.08
N ARG A 149 -17.78 -0.73 -12.11
CA ARG A 149 -18.23 -0.40 -10.74
C ARG A 149 -17.18 0.39 -9.95
N PHE A 150 -15.90 0.06 -10.12
CA PHE A 150 -14.81 0.84 -9.54
C PHE A 150 -14.83 2.30 -10.01
N VAL A 151 -14.93 2.53 -11.32
CA VAL A 151 -15.03 3.88 -11.89
C VAL A 151 -16.25 4.61 -11.34
N SER A 152 -17.42 3.93 -11.33
CA SER A 152 -18.68 4.51 -10.82
C SER A 152 -18.61 4.85 -9.33
N CYS A 153 -17.89 4.04 -8.52
CA CYS A 153 -17.69 4.28 -7.10
C CYS A 153 -16.88 5.56 -6.88
N GLY A 154 -15.71 5.68 -7.54
CA GLY A 154 -14.86 6.87 -7.46
C GLY A 154 -15.58 8.15 -7.90
N GLU A 155 -16.25 8.11 -9.05
CA GLU A 155 -17.03 9.24 -9.55
C GLU A 155 -18.24 9.59 -8.63
N GLY A 156 -18.87 8.58 -8.04
CA GLY A 156 -19.92 8.77 -7.03
C GLY A 156 -19.41 9.47 -5.80
N ALA A 157 -18.28 9.03 -5.27
CA ALA A 157 -17.64 9.63 -4.10
C ALA A 157 -17.20 11.08 -4.35
N LYS A 158 -16.68 11.40 -5.54
CA LYS A 158 -16.36 12.79 -5.91
C LYS A 158 -17.58 13.70 -5.95
N ARG A 159 -18.70 13.22 -6.50
CA ARG A 159 -19.94 14.03 -6.61
C ARG A 159 -20.65 14.22 -5.28
N ASN A 160 -20.73 13.17 -4.47
CA ASN A 160 -21.52 13.15 -3.27
C ASN A 160 -20.71 13.51 -2.01
N GLY A 161 -19.38 13.51 -2.11
CA GLY A 161 -18.47 13.61 -0.97
C GLY A 161 -18.33 12.30 -0.19
N ILE A 162 -17.38 12.28 0.73
CA ILE A 162 -17.19 11.19 1.70
C ILE A 162 -18.09 11.48 2.90
N SER A 163 -18.86 10.49 3.39
CA SER A 163 -19.67 10.67 4.57
C SER A 163 -18.81 10.79 5.82
N ALA A 164 -19.19 11.67 6.74
CA ALA A 164 -18.47 11.84 8.02
C ALA A 164 -18.52 10.53 8.84
N GLU A 165 -19.62 9.78 8.78
CA GLU A 165 -19.77 8.50 9.49
C GLU A 165 -18.77 7.45 8.96
N ASP A 166 -18.66 7.30 7.64
CA ASP A 166 -17.72 6.36 7.02
C ASP A 166 -16.27 6.75 7.29
N PHE A 167 -15.95 8.04 7.16
CA PHE A 167 -14.63 8.57 7.50
C PHE A 167 -14.26 8.27 8.95
N ASP A 168 -15.14 8.59 9.91
CA ASP A 168 -14.88 8.38 11.33
C ASP A 168 -14.76 6.90 11.69
N ARG A 169 -15.56 6.03 11.04
CA ARG A 169 -15.46 4.58 11.20
C ARG A 169 -14.10 4.06 10.73
N SER A 170 -13.71 4.40 9.51
CA SER A 170 -12.47 3.95 8.89
C SER A 170 -11.24 4.48 9.63
N LYS A 171 -11.26 5.75 10.01
CA LYS A 171 -10.20 6.35 10.82
C LYS A 171 -10.03 5.67 12.18
N ARG A 172 -11.14 5.37 12.87
CA ARG A 172 -11.09 4.61 14.15
C ARG A 172 -10.58 3.19 13.95
N ALA A 173 -10.95 2.52 12.86
CA ALA A 173 -10.47 1.18 12.56
C ALA A 173 -8.95 1.17 12.31
N LEU A 174 -8.43 2.13 11.52
CA LEU A 174 -7.00 2.29 11.28
C LEU A 174 -6.25 2.60 12.58
N TYR A 175 -6.76 3.53 13.40
CA TYR A 175 -6.18 3.84 14.69
C TYR A 175 -6.13 2.62 15.62
N ALA A 176 -7.23 1.87 15.73
CA ALA A 176 -7.30 0.67 16.55
C ALA A 176 -6.35 -0.42 16.08
N SER A 177 -6.22 -0.62 14.76
CA SER A 177 -5.25 -1.55 14.16
C SER A 177 -3.82 -1.17 14.51
N MET A 178 -3.49 0.13 14.43
CA MET A 178 -2.16 0.62 14.76
C MET A 178 -1.84 0.50 16.26
N VAL A 179 -2.79 0.81 17.14
CA VAL A 179 -2.60 0.63 18.60
C VAL A 179 -2.40 -0.86 18.92
N LYS A 180 -3.11 -1.75 18.25
CA LYS A 180 -2.98 -3.20 18.45
C LYS A 180 -1.59 -3.74 18.09
N CYS A 181 -0.86 -3.10 17.18
CA CYS A 181 0.50 -3.56 16.85
C CYS A 181 1.45 -3.52 18.06
N PHE A 182 1.18 -2.67 19.06
CA PHE A 182 1.96 -2.59 20.29
C PHE A 182 1.74 -3.77 21.27
N ASP A 183 0.80 -4.66 20.97
CA ASP A 183 0.60 -5.90 21.74
C ASP A 183 1.59 -7.01 21.32
N SER A 184 2.35 -6.82 20.24
CA SER A 184 3.26 -7.81 19.67
C SER A 184 4.65 -7.21 19.45
N THR A 185 5.68 -7.79 20.06
CA THR A 185 7.07 -7.37 19.83
C THR A 185 7.52 -7.54 18.39
N GLU A 186 6.99 -8.56 17.70
CA GLU A 186 7.27 -8.79 16.28
C GLU A 186 6.66 -7.68 15.41
N ASP A 187 5.40 -7.33 15.67
CA ASP A 187 4.71 -6.26 14.93
C ASP A 187 5.39 -4.91 15.17
N ILE A 188 5.74 -4.60 16.43
CA ILE A 188 6.49 -3.39 16.76
C ILE A 188 7.79 -3.33 15.94
N ALA A 189 8.59 -4.39 15.95
CA ALA A 189 9.87 -4.41 15.24
C ALA A 189 9.69 -4.24 13.72
N ASN A 190 8.71 -4.91 13.12
CA ASN A 190 8.42 -4.83 11.70
C ASN A 190 7.91 -3.44 11.29
N TYR A 191 6.96 -2.87 12.04
CA TYR A 191 6.45 -1.54 11.75
C TYR A 191 7.52 -0.46 11.94
N PHE A 192 8.31 -0.53 13.04
CA PHE A 192 9.44 0.38 13.20
C PHE A 192 10.42 0.32 12.03
N LEU A 193 10.78 -0.90 11.59
CA LEU A 193 11.68 -1.08 10.45
C LEU A 193 11.12 -0.44 9.18
N ASN A 194 9.84 -0.71 8.86
CA ASN A 194 9.19 -0.20 7.67
C ASN A 194 9.15 1.33 7.66
N TYR A 195 8.71 1.96 8.76
CA TYR A 195 8.67 3.42 8.82
C TYR A 195 10.07 4.05 8.78
N LYS A 196 11.07 3.44 9.44
CA LYS A 196 12.45 3.96 9.42
C LYS A 196 13.12 3.86 8.04
N ILE A 197 12.79 2.84 7.25
CA ILE A 197 13.29 2.73 5.86
C ILE A 197 12.73 3.87 4.99
N ASP A 198 11.53 4.35 5.30
CA ASP A 198 10.86 5.43 4.60
C ASP A 198 11.04 6.82 5.26
N ASP A 199 12.09 6.98 6.10
CA ASP A 199 12.39 8.21 6.83
C ASP A 199 11.26 8.69 7.75
N GLY A 200 10.41 7.77 8.22
CA GLY A 200 9.33 8.01 9.16
C GLY A 200 9.61 7.49 10.57
N ASP A 201 8.60 7.59 11.43
CA ASP A 201 8.63 7.05 12.78
C ASP A 201 7.28 6.42 13.15
N LEU A 202 7.31 5.19 13.69
CA LEU A 202 6.10 4.48 14.11
C LEU A 202 5.32 5.25 15.19
N LEU A 203 6.02 5.89 16.13
CA LEU A 203 5.38 6.61 17.22
C LEU A 203 4.66 7.87 16.72
N ASP A 204 5.24 8.55 15.73
CA ASP A 204 4.62 9.70 15.10
C ASP A 204 3.37 9.29 14.30
N TYR A 205 3.35 8.09 13.72
CA TYR A 205 2.25 7.63 12.87
C TYR A 205 0.91 7.56 13.62
N VAL A 206 0.93 7.21 14.90
CA VAL A 206 -0.29 7.23 15.75
C VAL A 206 -0.90 8.63 15.83
N ASP A 207 -0.07 9.66 15.95
CA ASP A 207 -0.54 11.04 15.97
C ASP A 207 -0.87 11.56 14.57
N VAL A 208 -0.18 11.09 13.55
CA VAL A 208 -0.55 11.35 12.15
C VAL A 208 -1.98 10.89 11.89
N ILE A 209 -2.35 9.65 12.24
CA ILE A 209 -3.71 9.13 12.05
C ILE A 209 -4.74 10.03 12.75
N LYS A 210 -4.48 10.47 14.00
CA LYS A 210 -5.39 11.34 14.75
C LYS A 210 -5.63 12.68 14.04
N ASN A 211 -4.62 13.19 13.34
CA ASN A 211 -4.66 14.51 12.71
C ASN A 211 -5.21 14.48 11.27
N VAL A 212 -5.34 13.32 10.61
CA VAL A 212 -5.98 13.22 9.30
C VAL A 212 -7.41 13.74 9.37
N THR A 213 -7.77 14.61 8.44
CA THR A 213 -9.12 15.18 8.30
C THR A 213 -9.85 14.62 7.09
N ILE A 214 -11.18 14.71 7.11
CA ILE A 214 -12.00 14.36 5.95
C ILE A 214 -11.64 15.21 4.70
N GLY A 215 -11.17 16.44 4.92
CA GLY A 215 -10.69 17.31 3.86
C GLY A 215 -9.44 16.78 3.18
N ASP A 216 -8.49 16.22 3.95
CA ASP A 216 -7.26 15.59 3.41
C ASP A 216 -7.63 14.37 2.53
N VAL A 217 -8.50 13.49 3.02
CA VAL A 217 -8.95 12.30 2.29
C VAL A 217 -9.76 12.68 1.05
N THR A 218 -10.59 13.72 1.12
CA THR A 218 -11.33 14.23 -0.05
C THR A 218 -10.38 14.84 -1.08
N LYS A 219 -9.33 15.51 -0.65
CA LYS A 219 -8.30 16.04 -1.54
C LYS A 219 -7.60 14.88 -2.27
N LEU A 220 -7.16 13.85 -1.55
CA LEU A 220 -6.52 12.68 -2.14
C LEU A 220 -7.44 11.98 -3.17
N LEU A 221 -8.73 11.82 -2.85
CA LEU A 221 -9.72 11.28 -3.78
C LEU A 221 -9.77 12.08 -5.09
N ASN A 222 -9.83 13.40 -5.00
CA ASN A 222 -9.93 14.28 -6.18
C ASN A 222 -8.65 14.28 -7.02
N ASP A 223 -7.49 14.21 -6.38
CA ASP A 223 -6.19 14.30 -7.04
C ASP A 223 -5.80 12.97 -7.71
N ALA A 224 -6.05 11.82 -7.08
CA ALA A 224 -5.64 10.52 -7.58
C ALA A 224 -6.69 9.87 -8.50
N PHE A 225 -7.98 9.98 -8.19
CA PHE A 225 -9.03 9.30 -8.94
C PHE A 225 -9.39 10.03 -10.24
N ARG A 226 -8.50 9.94 -11.23
CA ARG A 226 -8.68 10.51 -12.56
C ARG A 226 -8.57 9.42 -13.61
N PRO A 227 -9.45 9.38 -14.63
CA PRO A 227 -9.44 8.32 -15.65
C PRO A 227 -8.10 8.15 -16.37
N GLU A 228 -7.33 9.21 -16.55
CA GLU A 228 -6.01 9.17 -17.17
C GLU A 228 -4.95 8.43 -16.35
N TYR A 229 -5.22 8.18 -15.06
CA TYR A 229 -4.34 7.45 -14.15
C TYR A 229 -4.77 6.00 -13.94
N TYR A 230 -5.88 5.56 -14.54
CA TYR A 230 -6.39 4.22 -14.37
C TYR A 230 -5.73 3.22 -15.31
N SER A 231 -5.47 2.04 -14.79
CA SER A 231 -4.99 0.90 -15.55
C SER A 231 -5.69 -0.36 -15.09
N MET A 232 -5.95 -1.27 -16.02
CA MET A 232 -6.54 -2.56 -15.71
C MET A 232 -5.71 -3.67 -16.34
N SER A 233 -5.44 -4.71 -15.58
CA SER A 233 -4.85 -5.96 -16.07
C SER A 233 -5.79 -7.13 -15.81
N VAL A 234 -5.84 -8.08 -16.76
CA VAL A 234 -6.66 -9.28 -16.64
C VAL A 234 -5.82 -10.50 -16.98
N VAL A 235 -5.90 -11.54 -16.15
CA VAL A 235 -5.35 -12.85 -16.44
C VAL A 235 -6.51 -13.82 -16.67
N ASN A 236 -6.70 -14.24 -17.90
CA ASN A 236 -7.74 -15.18 -18.27
C ASN A 236 -7.24 -16.65 -18.17
N PRO A 237 -8.13 -17.61 -17.85
CA PRO A 237 -7.83 -19.01 -17.99
C PRO A 237 -7.37 -19.37 -19.42
N LEU A 238 -6.44 -20.33 -19.55
CA LEU A 238 -6.13 -20.90 -20.85
C LEU A 238 -7.38 -21.60 -21.41
N GLU A 239 -7.69 -21.35 -22.68
CA GLU A 239 -8.70 -22.15 -23.38
C GLU A 239 -8.22 -23.61 -23.45
N VAL A 240 -8.95 -24.49 -22.77
CA VAL A 240 -8.73 -25.93 -22.90
C VAL A 240 -9.34 -26.32 -24.23
N ASN A 241 -8.52 -26.48 -25.25
CA ASN A 241 -8.96 -27.12 -26.49
C ASN A 241 -9.56 -28.50 -26.14
N LYS A 242 -10.89 -28.58 -26.21
CA LYS A 242 -11.62 -29.84 -26.07
C LYS A 242 -11.44 -30.69 -27.31
#